data_6127d13072cb2c5132295dac3faee360
#
_entry.id   6127d13072cb2c5132295dac3faee360
#
_cell.length_a   1.000
_cell.length_b   1.000
_cell.length_c   1.000
_cell.angle_alpha   90.00
_cell.angle_beta   90.00
_cell.angle_gamma   90.00
#
_symmetry.space_group_name_H-M   'P 1'
#
loop_
_entity.id
_entity.type
_entity.pdbx_description
1 polymer ?
#
loop_
_entity_poly.entity_id
_entity_poly.type
_entity_poly.pdbx_seq_one_letter_code
_entity_poly.pdbx_strand_id
1 'polypeptide(L)'
;MTKQVENTRFYDVIFVVVNIGKASRVLEEAKKCGITGGTILHGSGTVSSALLRTIGFYEVKKEILFMVCARDKTQSAVEHISSLFRFELPNRGILFTSPVSHLLGTHGERLHLNEKDAHPNSGHEVFFTLVASGLGDEVVEAAAAAGARGGTLFHGTGAFADKCLKVFGIELDNGKDIIMNLVTSDVAPAVETAIVDQMQLDVPGNGFLFSFDAENVRGVR
;
A
#
# COMPACT_ATOMS: atom_id res chain seq x y z
N MET A 1 23.38 -10.07 31.26
CA MET A 1 23.29 -9.05 30.20
C MET A 1 23.04 -9.79 28.89
N THR A 2 21.78 -10.03 28.58
CA THR A 2 21.37 -10.75 27.36
C THR A 2 21.21 -9.69 26.28
N LYS A 3 22.10 -9.69 25.26
CA LYS A 3 21.94 -8.87 24.07
C LYS A 3 20.67 -9.31 23.37
N GLN A 4 19.63 -8.49 23.39
CA GLN A 4 18.56 -8.58 22.40
C GLN A 4 19.21 -8.35 21.05
N VAL A 5 19.26 -9.37 20.23
CA VAL A 5 19.52 -9.26 18.80
C VAL A 5 18.26 -8.66 18.23
N GLU A 6 18.23 -7.35 18.00
CA GLU A 6 17.19 -6.72 17.21
C GLU A 6 17.23 -7.38 15.83
N ASN A 7 16.25 -8.21 15.59
CA ASN A 7 16.04 -8.85 14.30
C ASN A 7 15.42 -7.79 13.37
N THR A 8 16.25 -6.94 12.82
CA THR A 8 15.84 -5.87 11.90
C THR A 8 15.25 -6.52 10.65
N ARG A 9 13.95 -6.57 10.55
CA ARG A 9 13.24 -7.06 9.36
C ARG A 9 13.02 -5.88 8.42
N PHE A 10 13.51 -6.01 7.21
CA PHE A 10 13.24 -5.06 6.12
C PHE A 10 11.96 -5.47 5.39
N TYR A 11 11.21 -4.46 4.94
CA TYR A 11 9.97 -4.65 4.21
C TYR A 11 10.03 -3.92 2.88
N ASP A 12 9.33 -4.48 1.91
CA ASP A 12 9.09 -3.85 0.63
C ASP A 12 7.57 -3.79 0.39
N VAL A 13 7.13 -2.79 -0.37
CA VAL A 13 5.79 -2.77 -0.96
C VAL A 13 5.90 -3.22 -2.42
N ILE A 14 5.04 -4.15 -2.81
CA ILE A 14 4.88 -4.62 -4.19
C ILE A 14 3.60 -3.98 -4.74
N PHE A 15 3.73 -3.18 -5.78
CA PHE A 15 2.62 -2.62 -6.55
C PHE A 15 2.39 -3.43 -7.81
N VAL A 16 1.13 -3.80 -8.07
CA VAL A 16 0.73 -4.50 -9.29
C VAL A 16 -0.51 -3.82 -9.87
N VAL A 17 -0.41 -3.35 -11.11
CA VAL A 17 -1.55 -2.77 -11.83
C VAL A 17 -1.96 -3.73 -12.93
N VAL A 18 -3.19 -4.23 -12.86
CA VAL A 18 -3.74 -5.21 -13.80
C VAL A 18 -5.13 -4.80 -14.29
N ASN A 19 -5.65 -5.51 -15.30
CA ASN A 19 -7.02 -5.33 -15.72
C ASN A 19 -7.99 -5.82 -14.62
N ILE A 20 -9.17 -5.21 -14.56
CA ILE A 20 -10.20 -5.57 -13.58
C ILE A 20 -10.46 -7.08 -13.52
N GLY A 21 -10.68 -7.60 -12.31
CA GLY A 21 -10.92 -9.03 -12.04
C GLY A 21 -9.67 -9.89 -11.99
N LYS A 22 -8.45 -9.30 -12.00
CA LYS A 22 -7.20 -10.06 -11.95
C LYS A 22 -6.41 -9.90 -10.67
N ALA A 23 -6.62 -8.82 -9.91
CA ALA A 23 -5.83 -8.53 -8.72
C ALA A 23 -5.98 -9.61 -7.64
N SER A 24 -7.18 -10.13 -7.42
CA SER A 24 -7.42 -11.22 -6.45
C SER A 24 -6.60 -12.46 -6.79
N ARG A 25 -6.54 -12.83 -8.08
CA ARG A 25 -5.72 -13.97 -8.52
C ARG A 25 -4.22 -13.70 -8.36
N VAL A 26 -3.77 -12.47 -8.61
CA VAL A 26 -2.38 -12.08 -8.33
C VAL A 26 -2.07 -12.26 -6.86
N LEU A 27 -2.97 -11.81 -5.98
CA LEU A 27 -2.80 -11.95 -4.53
C LEU A 27 -2.80 -13.41 -4.07
N GLU A 28 -3.67 -14.26 -4.64
CA GLU A 28 -3.66 -15.70 -4.35
C GLU A 28 -2.31 -16.34 -4.71
N GLU A 29 -1.75 -15.97 -5.85
CA GLU A 29 -0.42 -16.48 -6.26
C GLU A 29 0.70 -15.92 -5.37
N ALA A 30 0.61 -14.64 -4.97
CA ALA A 30 1.55 -14.03 -4.04
C ALA A 30 1.54 -14.73 -2.67
N LYS A 31 0.37 -15.14 -2.19
CA LYS A 31 0.23 -15.88 -0.92
C LYS A 31 1.01 -17.20 -0.91
N LYS A 32 1.15 -17.87 -2.05
CA LYS A 32 1.98 -19.09 -2.18
C LYS A 32 3.47 -18.83 -1.93
N CYS A 33 3.90 -17.58 -2.12
CA CYS A 33 5.25 -17.10 -1.82
C CYS A 33 5.40 -16.52 -0.41
N GLY A 34 4.36 -16.68 0.44
CA GLY A 34 4.38 -16.23 1.83
C GLY A 34 3.98 -14.76 2.04
N ILE A 35 3.36 -14.12 1.06
CA ILE A 35 2.68 -12.84 1.24
C ILE A 35 1.42 -13.06 2.06
N THR A 36 1.19 -12.26 3.09
CA THR A 36 0.08 -12.48 4.04
C THR A 36 -1.23 -11.82 3.61
N GLY A 37 -1.15 -10.75 2.83
CA GLY A 37 -2.33 -9.99 2.40
C GLY A 37 -1.99 -8.89 1.41
N GLY A 38 -3.00 -8.18 0.97
CA GLY A 38 -2.85 -7.04 0.08
C GLY A 38 -4.14 -6.23 -0.01
N THR A 39 -4.05 -5.04 -0.56
CA THR A 39 -5.18 -4.13 -0.74
C THR A 39 -5.37 -3.84 -2.22
N ILE A 40 -6.60 -3.95 -2.68
CA ILE A 40 -6.99 -3.75 -4.08
C ILE A 40 -7.75 -2.42 -4.18
N LEU A 41 -7.23 -1.52 -5.02
CA LEU A 41 -7.88 -0.28 -5.42
C LEU A 41 -8.43 -0.43 -6.84
N HIS A 42 -9.51 0.28 -7.12
CA HIS A 42 -10.06 0.37 -8.46
C HIS A 42 -9.67 1.70 -9.11
N GLY A 43 -9.32 1.64 -10.38
CA GLY A 43 -8.93 2.81 -11.15
C GLY A 43 -9.21 2.63 -12.64
N SER A 44 -8.89 3.66 -13.39
CA SER A 44 -9.00 3.67 -14.85
C SER A 44 -7.63 3.87 -15.48
N GLY A 45 -7.36 3.07 -16.51
CA GLY A 45 -6.16 3.22 -17.35
C GLY A 45 -6.54 3.77 -18.72
N THR A 46 -5.68 4.57 -19.30
CA THR A 46 -5.87 5.10 -20.65
C THR A 46 -5.67 4.02 -21.70
N VAL A 47 -6.48 4.04 -22.76
CA VAL A 47 -6.36 3.14 -23.91
C VAL A 47 -5.34 3.69 -24.88
N SER A 48 -4.27 2.97 -25.13
CA SER A 48 -3.23 3.35 -26.10
C SER A 48 -3.62 3.05 -27.57
N SER A 49 -4.59 2.15 -27.79
CA SER A 49 -5.02 1.77 -29.14
C SER A 49 -5.84 2.88 -29.79
N ALA A 50 -5.32 3.43 -30.90
CA ALA A 50 -6.03 4.42 -31.70
C ALA A 50 -7.38 3.91 -32.20
N LEU A 51 -7.48 2.62 -32.54
CA LEU A 51 -8.73 1.99 -33.02
C LEU A 51 -9.81 1.99 -31.92
N LEU A 52 -9.46 1.62 -30.68
CA LEU A 52 -10.41 1.62 -29.58
C LEU A 52 -10.86 3.04 -29.23
N ARG A 53 -9.98 4.02 -29.29
CA ARG A 53 -10.31 5.44 -29.10
C ARG A 53 -11.29 5.93 -30.17
N THR A 54 -11.14 5.50 -31.41
CA THR A 54 -12.03 5.91 -32.52
C THR A 54 -13.45 5.40 -32.33
N ILE A 55 -13.65 4.26 -31.65
CA ILE A 55 -14.97 3.69 -31.36
C ILE A 55 -15.50 4.07 -29.96
N GLY A 56 -14.88 5.09 -29.32
CA GLY A 56 -15.37 5.66 -28.06
C GLY A 56 -14.88 5.00 -26.78
N PHE A 57 -13.93 4.07 -26.84
CA PHE A 57 -13.31 3.47 -25.67
C PHE A 57 -12.06 4.29 -25.25
N TYR A 58 -12.23 5.15 -24.26
CA TYR A 58 -11.14 6.02 -23.76
C TYR A 58 -10.47 5.46 -22.52
N GLU A 59 -11.15 4.61 -21.76
CA GLU A 59 -10.71 4.09 -20.48
C GLU A 59 -10.90 2.58 -20.37
N VAL A 60 -9.97 1.92 -19.72
CA VAL A 60 -10.06 0.51 -19.31
C VAL A 60 -10.00 0.44 -17.80
N LYS A 61 -10.99 -0.17 -17.17
CA LYS A 61 -10.98 -0.39 -15.73
C LYS A 61 -9.77 -1.22 -15.31
N LYS A 62 -9.08 -0.75 -14.29
CA LYS A 62 -7.86 -1.35 -13.72
C LYS A 62 -8.05 -1.62 -12.24
N GLU A 63 -7.30 -2.58 -11.76
CA GLU A 63 -7.08 -2.82 -10.34
C GLU A 63 -5.62 -2.55 -10.02
N ILE A 64 -5.39 -1.86 -8.90
CA ILE A 64 -4.09 -1.62 -8.32
C ILE A 64 -4.04 -2.44 -7.05
N LEU A 65 -3.19 -3.45 -7.02
CA LEU A 65 -2.93 -4.25 -5.83
C LEU A 65 -1.61 -3.79 -5.23
N PHE A 66 -1.60 -3.50 -3.94
CA PHE A 66 -0.34 -3.35 -3.21
C PHE A 66 -0.28 -4.31 -2.02
N MET A 67 0.91 -4.83 -1.80
CA MET A 67 1.22 -5.84 -0.79
C MET A 67 2.48 -5.44 -0.07
N VAL A 68 2.43 -5.32 1.25
CA VAL A 68 3.62 -5.10 2.07
C VAL A 68 4.12 -6.46 2.56
N CYS A 69 5.39 -6.74 2.37
CA CYS A 69 5.98 -8.01 2.77
C CYS A 69 7.43 -7.87 3.23
N ALA A 70 7.91 -8.86 3.96
CA ALA A 70 9.32 -8.94 4.32
C ALA A 70 10.18 -9.07 3.05
N ARG A 71 11.28 -8.31 3.00
CA ARG A 71 12.17 -8.19 1.83
C ARG A 71 12.72 -9.53 1.33
N ASP A 72 12.95 -10.47 2.22
CA ASP A 72 13.40 -11.83 1.88
C ASP A 72 12.41 -12.60 0.99
N LYS A 73 11.13 -12.18 0.97
CA LYS A 73 10.07 -12.79 0.16
C LYS A 73 9.81 -12.04 -1.15
N THR A 74 10.25 -10.79 -1.25
CA THR A 74 9.93 -9.91 -2.38
C THR A 74 10.35 -10.52 -3.71
N GLN A 75 11.60 -10.93 -3.81
CA GLN A 75 12.15 -11.43 -5.09
C GLN A 75 11.41 -12.69 -5.57
N SER A 76 11.18 -13.66 -4.69
CA SER A 76 10.46 -14.91 -5.05
C SER A 76 9.01 -14.63 -5.47
N ALA A 77 8.33 -13.70 -4.80
CA ALA A 77 6.98 -13.30 -5.16
C ALA A 77 6.93 -12.59 -6.52
N VAL A 78 7.85 -11.65 -6.75
CA VAL A 78 7.96 -10.91 -8.01
C VAL A 78 8.21 -11.85 -9.19
N GLU A 79 9.16 -12.77 -9.06
CA GLU A 79 9.47 -13.74 -10.11
C GLU A 79 8.29 -14.68 -10.39
N HIS A 80 7.67 -15.22 -9.35
CA HIS A 80 6.51 -16.10 -9.48
C HIS A 80 5.33 -15.41 -10.17
N ILE A 81 4.95 -14.21 -9.70
CA ILE A 81 3.87 -13.43 -10.28
C ILE A 81 4.20 -13.02 -11.72
N SER A 82 5.42 -12.55 -11.98
CA SER A 82 5.83 -12.11 -13.31
C SER A 82 5.77 -13.23 -14.33
N SER A 83 6.23 -14.43 -13.98
CA SER A 83 6.19 -15.60 -14.85
C SER A 83 4.76 -16.03 -15.21
N LEU A 84 3.83 -15.99 -14.23
CA LEU A 84 2.45 -16.41 -14.44
C LEU A 84 1.61 -15.39 -15.22
N PHE A 85 1.79 -14.10 -14.92
CA PHE A 85 1.00 -13.03 -15.52
C PHE A 85 1.64 -12.43 -16.77
N ARG A 86 2.91 -12.78 -17.03
CA ARG A 86 3.67 -12.42 -18.21
C ARG A 86 3.70 -10.91 -18.45
N PHE A 87 4.15 -10.17 -17.43
CA PHE A 87 4.19 -8.70 -17.48
C PHE A 87 5.13 -8.16 -18.56
N GLU A 88 6.04 -8.98 -19.08
CA GLU A 88 6.89 -8.66 -20.23
C GLU A 88 6.09 -8.46 -21.54
N LEU A 89 4.84 -8.96 -21.59
CA LEU A 89 3.99 -8.80 -22.76
C LEU A 89 3.12 -7.53 -22.67
N PRO A 90 2.82 -6.88 -23.80
CA PRO A 90 1.96 -5.70 -23.85
C PRO A 90 0.58 -5.98 -23.23
N ASN A 91 0.01 -4.98 -22.56
CA ASN A 91 -1.34 -4.98 -21.95
C ASN A 91 -1.57 -6.04 -20.87
N ARG A 92 -0.53 -6.63 -20.30
CA ARG A 92 -0.62 -7.57 -19.17
C ARG A 92 -0.70 -6.88 -17.82
N GLY A 93 -0.16 -5.69 -17.73
CA GLY A 93 -0.08 -4.90 -16.50
C GLY A 93 1.34 -4.42 -16.25
N ILE A 94 1.55 -3.87 -15.08
CA ILE A 94 2.87 -3.47 -14.57
C ILE A 94 3.04 -3.98 -13.13
N LEU A 95 4.28 -4.26 -12.75
CA LEU A 95 4.68 -4.59 -11.40
C LEU A 95 5.94 -3.81 -11.07
N PHE A 96 5.98 -3.23 -9.88
CA PHE A 96 7.19 -2.61 -9.33
C PHE A 96 7.21 -2.73 -7.81
N THR A 97 8.37 -2.56 -7.22
CA THR A 97 8.59 -2.62 -5.78
C THR A 97 9.26 -1.35 -5.28
N SER A 98 9.01 -1.02 -4.01
CA SER A 98 9.72 0.04 -3.31
C SER A 98 10.06 -0.42 -1.89
N PRO A 99 11.25 -0.10 -1.38
CA PRO A 99 11.55 -0.25 0.04
C PRO A 99 10.57 0.56 0.89
N VAL A 100 10.15 -0.01 2.03
CA VAL A 100 9.32 0.66 3.03
C VAL A 100 10.24 1.28 4.07
N SER A 101 10.06 2.58 4.36
CA SER A 101 10.83 3.30 5.35
C SER A 101 10.30 3.06 6.77
N HIS A 102 8.97 3.12 6.93
CA HIS A 102 8.30 2.85 8.21
C HIS A 102 7.10 1.91 8.00
N LEU A 103 6.83 1.06 8.97
CA LEU A 103 5.68 0.14 8.99
C LEU A 103 5.13 0.01 10.41
N LEU A 104 3.86 0.32 10.59
CA LEU A 104 3.18 0.38 11.86
C LEU A 104 1.80 -0.28 11.78
N GLY A 105 1.36 -0.90 12.85
CA GLY A 105 0.01 -1.49 12.94
C GLY A 105 -0.11 -2.93 12.48
N THR A 106 0.96 -3.56 12.01
CA THR A 106 0.97 -4.99 11.69
C THR A 106 1.38 -5.79 12.93
N HIS A 107 0.43 -6.45 13.57
CA HIS A 107 0.67 -7.29 14.77
C HIS A 107 1.23 -6.55 16.00
N GLY A 108 1.07 -5.21 16.10
CA GLY A 108 1.52 -4.42 17.24
C GLY A 108 3.04 -4.17 17.28
N GLU A 109 3.77 -4.45 16.23
CA GLU A 109 5.19 -4.14 16.13
C GLU A 109 5.41 -2.81 15.43
N ARG A 110 6.15 -1.91 16.09
CA ARG A 110 6.76 -0.73 15.44
C ARG A 110 8.08 -1.17 14.84
N LEU A 111 8.16 -1.17 13.53
CA LEU A 111 9.39 -1.47 12.81
C LEU A 111 9.94 -0.17 12.23
N HIS A 112 10.91 0.40 12.93
CA HIS A 112 11.76 1.45 12.37
C HIS A 112 12.86 0.78 11.57
N LEU A 113 12.95 1.10 10.28
CA LEU A 113 14.07 0.67 9.47
C LEU A 113 15.30 1.52 9.82
N ASN A 114 16.48 0.91 9.85
CA ASN A 114 17.71 1.62 10.18
C ASN A 114 17.95 2.78 9.22
N GLU A 115 18.30 3.94 9.77
CA GLU A 115 18.66 5.18 9.06
C GLU A 115 19.71 5.03 7.94
N LYS A 116 20.42 3.89 7.88
CA LYS A 116 21.48 3.64 6.89
C LYS A 116 20.97 3.17 5.53
N ASP A 117 19.72 2.67 5.46
CA ASP A 117 19.11 2.20 4.22
C ASP A 117 17.99 3.16 3.73
N ALA A 118 17.68 4.19 4.50
CA ALA A 118 16.91 5.33 4.03
C ALA A 118 17.77 6.09 3.01
N HIS A 119 17.24 6.32 1.83
CA HIS A 119 17.89 7.18 0.85
C HIS A 119 18.10 8.57 1.48
N PRO A 120 19.33 9.08 1.57
CA PRO A 120 19.59 10.34 2.24
C PRO A 120 18.87 11.48 1.50
N ASN A 121 17.89 12.09 2.15
CA ASN A 121 17.29 13.38 1.78
C ASN A 121 16.44 13.42 0.50
N SER A 122 15.37 12.67 0.43
CA SER A 122 14.32 12.96 -0.58
C SER A 122 13.58 14.28 -0.29
N GLY A 123 13.68 14.81 0.92
CA GLY A 123 12.98 16.03 1.37
C GLY A 123 11.48 15.85 1.55
N HIS A 124 10.93 14.72 1.09
CA HIS A 124 9.52 14.37 1.21
C HIS A 124 9.34 12.88 1.46
N GLU A 125 8.24 12.55 2.14
CA GLU A 125 7.83 11.18 2.46
C GLU A 125 6.36 10.99 2.11
N VAL A 126 6.02 9.81 1.60
CA VAL A 126 4.65 9.40 1.31
C VAL A 126 4.19 8.42 2.36
N PHE A 127 3.12 8.74 3.05
CA PHE A 127 2.42 7.84 3.96
C PHE A 127 1.21 7.21 3.27
N PHE A 128 1.05 5.93 3.46
CA PHE A 128 -0.19 5.21 3.17
C PHE A 128 -0.77 4.69 4.48
N THR A 129 -1.93 5.23 4.86
CA THR A 129 -2.67 4.79 6.04
C THR A 129 -3.90 4.02 5.59
N LEU A 130 -4.05 2.80 6.09
CA LEU A 130 -5.15 1.91 5.77
C LEU A 130 -5.97 1.65 7.03
N VAL A 131 -7.24 2.04 6.98
CA VAL A 131 -8.19 1.91 8.09
C VAL A 131 -9.50 1.28 7.62
N ALA A 132 -10.42 1.00 8.53
CA ALA A 132 -11.75 0.57 8.18
C ALA A 132 -12.47 1.67 7.38
N SER A 133 -13.38 1.27 6.48
CA SER A 133 -14.15 2.23 5.68
C SER A 133 -14.96 3.16 6.59
N GLY A 134 -14.95 4.45 6.25
CA GLY A 134 -15.60 5.52 7.01
C GLY A 134 -14.68 6.25 8.00
N LEU A 135 -13.42 5.80 8.17
CA LEU A 135 -12.45 6.45 9.07
C LEU A 135 -11.42 7.31 8.33
N GLY A 136 -11.53 7.43 7.03
CA GLY A 136 -10.57 8.17 6.21
C GLY A 136 -10.46 9.65 6.56
N ASP A 137 -11.59 10.29 6.87
CA ASP A 137 -11.62 11.72 7.22
C ASP A 137 -10.88 11.99 8.54
N GLU A 138 -10.98 11.10 9.52
CA GLU A 138 -10.27 11.22 10.81
C GLU A 138 -8.74 11.14 10.60
N VAL A 139 -8.28 10.29 9.69
CA VAL A 139 -6.85 10.23 9.32
C VAL A 139 -6.39 11.55 8.69
N VAL A 140 -7.19 12.10 7.76
CA VAL A 140 -6.87 13.38 7.11
C VAL A 140 -6.82 14.52 8.11
N GLU A 141 -7.76 14.57 9.06
CA GLU A 141 -7.80 15.59 10.12
C GLU A 141 -6.58 15.48 11.04
N ALA A 142 -6.22 14.26 11.48
CA ALA A 142 -5.04 14.03 12.32
C ALA A 142 -3.76 14.45 11.60
N ALA A 143 -3.59 14.06 10.35
CA ALA A 143 -2.45 14.44 9.54
C ALA A 143 -2.35 15.96 9.35
N ALA A 144 -3.47 16.62 9.06
CA ALA A 144 -3.53 18.06 8.86
C ALA A 144 -3.17 18.84 10.12
N ALA A 145 -3.66 18.40 11.29
CA ALA A 145 -3.34 19.01 12.59
C ALA A 145 -1.83 18.93 12.91
N ALA A 146 -1.13 17.91 12.38
CA ALA A 146 0.31 17.71 12.53
C ALA A 146 1.16 18.37 11.44
N GLY A 147 0.53 19.07 10.48
CA GLY A 147 1.23 19.85 9.46
C GLY A 147 1.20 19.27 8.03
N ALA A 148 0.50 18.15 7.80
CA ALA A 148 0.25 17.70 6.44
C ALA A 148 -0.67 18.70 5.71
N ARG A 149 -0.33 19.03 4.44
CA ARG A 149 -1.08 20.02 3.66
C ARG A 149 -2.29 19.46 2.90
N GLY A 150 -2.56 18.17 3.09
CA GLY A 150 -3.68 17.47 2.49
C GLY A 150 -3.40 15.99 2.34
N GLY A 151 -4.42 15.26 1.89
CA GLY A 151 -4.35 13.82 1.62
C GLY A 151 -5.25 13.45 0.46
N THR A 152 -5.00 12.31 -0.14
CA THR A 152 -5.86 11.72 -1.15
C THR A 152 -6.49 10.46 -0.57
N LEU A 153 -7.81 10.44 -0.48
CA LEU A 153 -8.58 9.31 0.00
C LEU A 153 -8.94 8.39 -1.17
N PHE A 154 -8.62 7.13 -1.03
CA PHE A 154 -9.04 6.05 -1.92
C PHE A 154 -9.93 5.07 -1.18
N HIS A 155 -10.86 4.46 -1.88
CA HIS A 155 -11.65 3.35 -1.36
C HIS A 155 -11.16 2.05 -1.98
N GLY A 156 -10.99 1.04 -1.17
CA GLY A 156 -10.50 -0.27 -1.61
C GLY A 156 -11.07 -1.41 -0.80
N THR A 157 -10.72 -2.63 -1.18
CA THR A 157 -11.08 -3.83 -0.44
C THR A 157 -9.81 -4.48 0.12
N GLY A 158 -9.84 -4.79 1.42
CA GLY A 158 -8.76 -5.52 2.08
C GLY A 158 -8.96 -7.03 1.94
N ALA A 159 -7.99 -7.75 1.42
CA ALA A 159 -8.00 -9.20 1.33
C ALA A 159 -6.97 -9.80 2.31
N PHE A 160 -7.41 -10.05 3.55
CA PHE A 160 -6.62 -10.77 4.54
C PHE A 160 -6.74 -12.29 4.35
N ALA A 161 -5.66 -13.02 4.66
CA ALA A 161 -5.52 -14.45 4.38
C ALA A 161 -6.59 -15.35 5.04
N ASP A 162 -7.24 -14.93 6.13
CA ASP A 162 -7.96 -15.87 6.98
C ASP A 162 -9.40 -15.52 7.40
N LYS A 163 -9.95 -14.37 7.04
CA LYS A 163 -11.33 -14.04 7.49
C LYS A 163 -12.11 -13.21 6.49
N CYS A 164 -12.64 -13.83 5.44
CA CYS A 164 -13.94 -13.40 4.92
C CYS A 164 -14.98 -13.82 5.96
N LEU A 165 -15.49 -12.85 6.74
CA LEU A 165 -16.65 -13.07 7.58
C LEU A 165 -17.84 -13.28 6.66
N LYS A 166 -18.25 -14.54 6.46
CA LYS A 166 -19.50 -14.88 5.81
C LYS A 166 -20.59 -14.85 6.87
N VAL A 167 -21.44 -13.82 6.83
CA VAL A 167 -22.66 -13.79 7.62
C VAL A 167 -23.81 -14.14 6.69
N PHE A 168 -24.52 -15.22 6.95
CA PHE A 168 -25.63 -15.73 6.10
C PHE A 168 -25.25 -16.00 4.64
N GLY A 169 -24.01 -16.39 4.35
CA GLY A 169 -23.57 -16.66 2.98
C GLY A 169 -23.23 -15.40 2.14
N ILE A 170 -23.36 -14.21 2.71
CA ILE A 170 -22.97 -12.94 2.10
C ILE A 170 -21.54 -12.64 2.58
N GLU A 171 -20.61 -12.44 1.64
CA GLU A 171 -19.28 -11.91 1.95
C GLU A 171 -19.48 -10.45 2.36
N LEU A 172 -19.22 -10.15 3.64
CA LEU A 172 -19.15 -8.76 4.08
C LEU A 172 -17.92 -8.14 3.41
N ASP A 173 -18.19 -7.15 2.57
CA ASP A 173 -17.14 -6.36 1.94
C ASP A 173 -16.33 -5.67 3.04
N ASN A 174 -15.07 -6.10 3.20
CA ASN A 174 -14.12 -5.46 4.10
C ASN A 174 -13.59 -4.18 3.46
N GLY A 175 -14.48 -3.23 3.16
CA GLY A 175 -14.12 -1.93 2.66
C GLY A 175 -13.01 -1.30 3.49
N LYS A 176 -12.05 -0.69 2.84
CA LYS A 176 -10.94 0.04 3.45
C LYS A 176 -10.87 1.43 2.87
N ASP A 177 -10.62 2.37 3.76
CA ASP A 177 -10.17 3.69 3.38
C ASP A 177 -8.64 3.69 3.38
N ILE A 178 -8.07 4.17 2.29
CA ILE A 178 -6.63 4.28 2.10
C ILE A 178 -6.32 5.74 1.89
N ILE A 179 -5.56 6.32 2.78
CA ILE A 179 -5.18 7.73 2.74
C ILE A 179 -3.72 7.81 2.33
N MET A 180 -3.44 8.57 1.28
CA MET A 180 -2.10 8.91 0.85
C MET A 180 -1.81 10.36 1.24
N ASN A 181 -0.85 10.57 2.12
CA ASN A 181 -0.33 11.89 2.47
C ASN A 181 1.10 12.03 1.93
N LEU A 182 1.38 13.10 1.21
CA LEU A 182 2.73 13.52 0.86
C LEU A 182 3.12 14.67 1.78
N VAL A 183 4.17 14.48 2.56
CA VAL A 183 4.63 15.44 3.55
C VAL A 183 6.11 15.74 3.37
N THR A 184 6.57 16.87 3.91
CA THR A 184 8.01 17.15 3.99
C THR A 184 8.62 16.37 5.13
N SER A 185 9.89 15.97 4.99
CA SER A 185 10.58 15.10 5.96
C SER A 185 10.70 15.73 7.35
N ASP A 186 10.60 17.05 7.46
CA ASP A 186 10.65 17.77 8.74
C ASP A 186 9.37 17.61 9.57
N VAL A 187 8.20 17.45 8.94
CA VAL A 187 6.93 17.23 9.63
C VAL A 187 6.53 15.75 9.67
N ALA A 188 7.17 14.90 8.89
CA ALA A 188 6.85 13.48 8.78
C ALA A 188 6.74 12.76 10.12
N PRO A 189 7.67 12.91 11.10
CA PRO A 189 7.55 12.24 12.41
C PRO A 189 6.34 12.70 13.23
N ALA A 190 5.97 13.99 13.13
CA ALA A 190 4.81 14.54 13.82
C ALA A 190 3.50 14.01 13.21
N VAL A 191 3.43 13.93 11.87
CA VAL A 191 2.28 13.39 11.14
C VAL A 191 2.10 11.91 11.44
N GLU A 192 3.19 11.13 11.41
CA GLU A 192 3.17 9.71 11.77
C GLU A 192 2.59 9.51 13.18
N THR A 193 3.15 10.22 14.16
CA THR A 193 2.71 10.11 15.55
C THR A 193 1.23 10.47 15.69
N ALA A 194 0.78 11.57 15.08
CA ALA A 194 -0.61 12.01 15.16
C ALA A 194 -1.60 10.99 14.58
N ILE A 195 -1.26 10.39 13.43
CA ILE A 195 -2.09 9.35 12.81
C ILE A 195 -2.12 8.09 13.69
N VAL A 196 -0.96 7.64 14.17
CA VAL A 196 -0.84 6.44 14.99
C VAL A 196 -1.66 6.56 16.26
N ASP A 197 -1.54 7.69 16.96
CA ASP A 197 -2.23 7.94 18.22
C ASP A 197 -3.76 8.09 18.01
N GLN A 198 -4.18 8.87 17.02
CA GLN A 198 -5.59 9.07 16.71
C GLN A 198 -6.30 7.79 16.31
N MET A 199 -5.67 6.99 15.44
CA MET A 199 -6.24 5.76 14.92
C MET A 199 -5.92 4.54 15.79
N GLN A 200 -5.13 4.71 16.86
CA GLN A 200 -4.69 3.62 17.73
C GLN A 200 -4.08 2.45 16.94
N LEU A 201 -3.19 2.75 15.99
CA LEU A 201 -2.64 1.73 15.09
C LEU A 201 -1.77 0.68 15.79
N ASP A 202 -1.36 0.92 17.02
CA ASP A 202 -0.68 -0.07 17.88
C ASP A 202 -1.62 -1.21 18.30
N VAL A 203 -2.96 -1.03 18.15
CA VAL A 203 -3.95 -2.06 18.46
C VAL A 203 -4.22 -2.89 17.21
N PRO A 204 -3.98 -4.22 17.25
CA PRO A 204 -4.23 -5.09 16.10
C PRO A 204 -5.67 -5.01 15.60
N GLY A 205 -5.83 -4.78 14.30
CA GLY A 205 -7.14 -4.68 13.64
C GLY A 205 -7.61 -3.25 13.35
N ASN A 206 -7.03 -2.24 13.98
CA ASN A 206 -7.41 -0.83 13.74
C ASN A 206 -6.93 -0.31 12.38
N GLY A 207 -5.91 -0.92 11.82
CA GLY A 207 -5.34 -0.52 10.54
C GLY A 207 -3.83 -0.68 10.53
N PHE A 208 -3.20 -0.11 9.51
CA PHE A 208 -1.75 0.01 9.47
C PHE A 208 -1.33 1.22 8.65
N LEU A 209 -0.12 1.69 8.91
CA LEU A 209 0.54 2.76 8.20
C LEU A 209 1.88 2.24 7.68
N PHE A 210 2.22 2.58 6.46
CA PHE A 210 3.58 2.44 5.94
C PHE A 210 3.96 3.66 5.14
N SER A 211 5.26 3.93 5.06
CA SER A 211 5.78 5.05 4.31
C SER A 211 7.01 4.68 3.49
N PHE A 212 7.32 5.53 2.55
CA PHE A 212 8.54 5.49 1.76
C PHE A 212 8.93 6.88 1.28
N ASP A 213 10.21 7.05 0.97
CA ASP A 213 10.74 8.32 0.50
C ASP A 213 10.22 8.68 -0.89
N ALA A 214 9.92 9.98 -1.10
CA ALA A 214 9.46 10.50 -2.38
C ALA A 214 10.50 11.45 -3.00
N GLU A 215 10.94 11.11 -4.21
CA GLU A 215 11.87 11.91 -4.98
C GLU A 215 11.17 12.67 -6.11
N ASN A 216 11.82 13.72 -6.61
CA ASN A 216 11.34 14.50 -7.75
C ASN A 216 9.91 15.06 -7.58
N VAL A 217 9.53 15.40 -6.36
CA VAL A 217 8.20 15.94 -6.04
C VAL A 217 7.92 17.24 -6.79
N ARG A 218 6.72 17.37 -7.35
CA ARG A 218 6.22 18.55 -8.05
C ARG A 218 4.77 18.82 -7.65
N GLY A 219 4.37 20.10 -7.66
CA GLY A 219 2.97 20.51 -7.43
C GLY A 219 2.56 20.64 -5.97
N VAL A 220 3.46 20.43 -5.02
CA VAL A 220 3.24 20.73 -3.60
C VAL A 220 3.53 22.22 -3.38
N ARG A 221 2.57 22.95 -2.79
CA ARG A 221 2.68 24.38 -2.46
C ARG A 221 2.58 24.61 -0.97
#